data_d0fb49aa2ad5414995b6eb3301a89c16
#
_entry.id   d0fb49aa2ad5414995b6eb3301a89c16
#
_cell.length_a   1.000
_cell.length_b   1.000
_cell.length_c   1.000
_cell.angle_alpha   90.00
_cell.angle_beta   90.00
_cell.angle_gamma   90.00
#
_symmetry.space_group_name_H-M   'P 1'
#
loop_
_entity.id
_entity.type
_entity.pdbx_description
1 polymer ?
#
loop_
_entity_poly.entity_id
_entity_poly.type
_entity_poly.pdbx_seq_one_letter_code
_entity_poly.pdbx_strand_id
1 'polypeptide(L)'
;MSPKPAALRTAGPVGRADVLDGLRRIVDQAVAGRGQIMLLAGEAGIGKTTMLTAAAGYAESRGIRVGWGWGWPGEGAPGYWPWVQVMRMLGLDIPWPAEDSGQPVRDAPASERFRLFDEVTSLLLAESRIQPLLLLLDDLQWADQPSQLLLDFLARRRASASSSSAPVRSAGLASVAATACSQCRTASS
;
A
#
# COMPACT_ATOMS: atom_id res chain seq x y z
N MET A 1 11.97 13.36 11.30
CA MET A 1 11.22 12.36 12.09
C MET A 1 9.83 12.92 12.32
N SER A 2 8.91 12.69 11.38
CA SER A 2 7.52 13.13 11.56
C SER A 2 6.84 12.15 12.51
N PRO A 3 6.13 12.63 13.54
CA PRO A 3 5.50 11.77 14.51
C PRO A 3 4.39 10.96 13.82
N LYS A 4 4.38 9.65 14.10
CA LYS A 4 3.20 8.80 13.93
C LYS A 4 2.00 9.60 14.47
N PRO A 5 0.90 9.73 13.71
CA PRO A 5 -0.28 10.38 14.24
C PRO A 5 -0.66 9.69 15.55
N ALA A 6 -0.67 10.43 16.63
CA ALA A 6 -1.07 9.93 17.94
C ALA A 6 -2.42 9.23 17.79
N ALA A 7 -2.54 8.05 18.37
CA ALA A 7 -3.75 7.25 18.34
C ALA A 7 -4.93 8.11 18.81
N LEU A 8 -5.60 8.76 17.88
CA LEU A 8 -6.89 9.37 18.15
C LEU A 8 -7.85 8.22 18.45
N ARG A 9 -8.25 8.10 19.70
CA ARG A 9 -9.43 7.32 20.08
C ARG A 9 -10.66 8.06 19.54
N THR A 10 -10.86 7.96 18.22
CA THR A 10 -12.02 8.53 17.56
C THR A 10 -13.16 7.53 17.60
N ALA A 11 -14.35 8.01 17.92
CA ALA A 11 -15.59 7.32 17.59
C ALA A 11 -15.49 6.84 16.13
N GLY A 12 -15.82 5.58 15.84
CA GLY A 12 -15.72 5.01 14.51
C GLY A 12 -16.49 5.87 13.48
N PRO A 13 -16.14 5.77 12.19
CA PRO A 13 -16.80 6.56 11.16
C PRO A 13 -18.29 6.29 11.14
N VAL A 14 -19.07 7.33 11.33
CA VAL A 14 -20.54 7.26 11.34
C VAL A 14 -21.03 7.02 9.90
N GLY A 15 -21.86 6.01 9.69
CA GLY A 15 -22.56 5.77 8.42
C GLY A 15 -21.77 4.97 7.37
N ARG A 16 -20.72 4.21 7.73
CA ARG A 16 -19.88 3.44 6.80
C ARG A 16 -19.55 2.03 7.29
N ALA A 17 -20.47 1.41 7.97
CA ALA A 17 -20.33 0.04 8.47
C ALA A 17 -19.90 -0.94 7.37
N ASP A 18 -20.51 -0.86 6.20
CA ASP A 18 -20.22 -1.77 5.07
C ASP A 18 -18.78 -1.67 4.58
N VAL A 19 -18.20 -0.45 4.54
CA VAL A 19 -16.81 -0.25 4.12
C VAL A 19 -15.85 -0.81 5.18
N LEU A 20 -16.12 -0.55 6.45
CA LEU A 20 -15.33 -1.10 7.56
C LEU A 20 -15.41 -2.62 7.61
N ASP A 21 -16.57 -3.20 7.40
CA ASP A 21 -16.72 -4.65 7.33
C ASP A 21 -16.02 -5.23 6.10
N GLY A 22 -15.99 -4.49 4.98
CA GLY A 22 -15.17 -4.82 3.83
C GLY A 22 -13.69 -4.86 4.17
N LEU A 23 -13.18 -3.83 4.86
CA LEU A 23 -11.79 -3.75 5.30
C LEU A 23 -11.43 -4.87 6.30
N ARG A 24 -12.31 -5.17 7.26
CA ARG A 24 -12.12 -6.29 8.19
C ARG A 24 -12.02 -7.62 7.47
N ARG A 25 -12.93 -7.88 6.50
CA ARG A 25 -12.88 -9.10 5.68
C ARG A 25 -11.56 -9.24 4.94
N ILE A 26 -11.03 -8.17 4.39
CA ILE A 26 -9.73 -8.14 3.73
C ILE A 26 -8.62 -8.54 4.70
N VAL A 27 -8.60 -7.96 5.88
CA VAL A 27 -7.65 -8.29 6.94
C VAL A 27 -7.76 -9.78 7.32
N ASP A 28 -8.96 -10.30 7.52
CA ASP A 28 -9.18 -11.72 7.85
C ASP A 28 -8.75 -12.66 6.73
N GLN A 29 -8.97 -12.27 5.49
CA GLN A 29 -8.51 -13.04 4.33
C GLN A 29 -6.98 -13.06 4.22
N ALA A 30 -6.33 -11.99 4.62
CA ALA A 30 -4.88 -11.92 4.68
C ALA A 30 -4.30 -12.89 5.71
N VAL A 31 -4.89 -12.96 6.90
CA VAL A 31 -4.53 -13.98 7.90
C VAL A 31 -4.68 -15.39 7.32
N ALA A 32 -5.68 -15.61 6.48
CA ALA A 32 -5.92 -16.87 5.80
C ALA A 32 -5.01 -17.11 4.56
N GLY A 33 -4.02 -16.23 4.32
CA GLY A 33 -3.12 -16.33 3.16
C GLY A 33 -3.75 -15.91 1.83
N ARG A 34 -4.93 -15.32 1.84
CA ARG A 34 -5.65 -14.81 0.67
C ARG A 34 -5.60 -13.29 0.65
N GLY A 35 -4.44 -12.74 0.33
CA GLY A 35 -4.34 -11.29 0.26
C GLY A 35 -5.22 -10.68 -0.85
N GLN A 36 -5.61 -9.43 -0.68
CA GLN A 36 -6.44 -8.66 -1.62
C GLN A 36 -5.96 -7.21 -1.72
N ILE A 37 -6.37 -6.53 -2.77
CA ILE A 37 -6.18 -5.09 -2.92
C ILE A 37 -7.55 -4.44 -2.93
N MET A 38 -7.71 -3.37 -2.15
CA MET A 38 -8.90 -2.56 -2.11
C MET A 38 -8.56 -1.10 -2.34
N LEU A 39 -9.29 -0.46 -3.22
CA LEU A 39 -9.20 0.98 -3.46
C LEU A 39 -10.38 1.68 -2.79
N LEU A 40 -10.07 2.59 -1.87
CA LEU A 40 -11.05 3.50 -1.29
C LEU A 40 -11.07 4.80 -2.09
N ALA A 41 -12.13 5.03 -2.83
CA ALA A 41 -12.35 6.27 -3.56
C ALA A 41 -13.42 7.12 -2.87
N GLY A 42 -13.23 8.43 -2.85
CA GLY A 42 -14.18 9.37 -2.27
C GLY A 42 -13.63 10.77 -2.18
N GLU A 43 -14.51 11.74 -1.93
CA GLU A 43 -14.14 13.14 -1.79
C GLU A 43 -13.19 13.41 -0.62
N ALA A 44 -12.51 14.56 -0.66
CA ALA A 44 -11.67 14.99 0.45
C ALA A 44 -12.54 15.16 1.72
N GLY A 45 -11.98 14.80 2.87
CA GLY A 45 -12.68 14.94 4.16
C GLY A 45 -13.71 13.86 4.47
N ILE A 46 -14.02 12.94 3.56
CA ILE A 46 -15.05 11.91 3.75
C ILE A 46 -14.69 10.84 4.79
N GLY A 47 -13.49 10.90 5.38
CA GLY A 47 -13.03 9.99 6.44
C GLY A 47 -12.26 8.76 5.94
N LYS A 48 -11.65 8.80 4.75
CA LYS A 48 -10.81 7.70 4.21
C LYS A 48 -9.69 7.32 5.18
N THR A 49 -8.91 8.29 5.62
CA THR A 49 -7.81 8.09 6.60
C THR A 49 -8.32 7.49 7.91
N THR A 50 -9.51 7.90 8.39
CA THR A 50 -10.13 7.33 9.60
C THR A 50 -10.46 5.84 9.40
N MET A 51 -10.95 5.46 8.23
CA MET A 51 -11.23 4.05 7.90
C MET A 51 -9.94 3.23 7.79
N LEU A 52 -8.88 3.79 7.18
CA LEU A 52 -7.56 3.14 7.14
C LEU A 52 -6.97 2.97 8.55
N THR A 53 -7.11 3.98 9.42
CA THR A 53 -6.67 3.89 10.83
C THR A 53 -7.41 2.78 11.58
N ALA A 54 -8.72 2.66 11.37
CA ALA A 54 -9.50 1.58 11.97
C ALA A 54 -9.08 0.20 11.45
N ALA A 55 -8.79 0.09 10.14
CA ALA A 55 -8.29 -1.14 9.54
C ALA A 55 -6.89 -1.51 10.07
N ALA A 56 -5.99 -0.53 10.24
CA ALA A 56 -4.69 -0.73 10.85
C ALA A 56 -4.78 -1.31 12.27
N GLY A 57 -5.59 -0.68 13.13
CA GLY A 57 -5.79 -1.15 14.50
C GLY A 57 -6.40 -2.56 14.56
N TYR A 58 -7.33 -2.86 13.66
CA TYR A 58 -7.88 -4.21 13.55
C TYR A 58 -6.83 -5.22 13.10
N ALA A 59 -6.02 -4.89 12.09
CA ALA A 59 -4.95 -5.75 11.60
C ALA A 59 -3.88 -6.03 12.68
N GLU A 60 -3.45 -5.00 13.41
CA GLU A 60 -2.53 -5.13 14.54
C GLU A 60 -3.08 -6.07 15.62
N SER A 61 -4.38 -5.98 15.94
CA SER A 61 -5.05 -6.88 16.89
C SER A 61 -5.08 -8.34 16.43
N ARG A 62 -4.91 -8.57 15.12
CA ARG A 62 -4.85 -9.90 14.50
C ARG A 62 -3.41 -10.40 14.28
N GLY A 63 -2.41 -9.67 14.78
CA GLY A 63 -1.00 -10.02 14.62
C GLY A 63 -0.45 -9.75 13.22
N ILE A 64 -1.09 -8.88 12.44
CA ILE A 64 -0.63 -8.45 11.11
C ILE A 64 0.32 -7.27 11.27
N ARG A 65 1.45 -7.28 10.57
CA ARG A 65 2.34 -6.12 10.47
C ARG A 65 1.73 -5.09 9.51
N VAL A 66 1.71 -3.84 9.94
CA VAL A 66 1.14 -2.75 9.14
C VAL A 66 2.26 -1.85 8.62
N GLY A 67 2.33 -1.68 7.30
CA GLY A 67 3.14 -0.66 6.64
C GLY A 67 2.23 0.48 6.16
N TRP A 68 2.57 1.72 6.48
CA TRP A 68 1.80 2.89 6.08
C TRP A 68 2.67 3.90 5.36
N GLY A 69 2.18 4.36 4.20
CA GLY A 69 2.76 5.44 3.43
C GLY A 69 1.67 6.39 2.94
N TRP A 70 2.04 7.63 2.72
CA TRP A 70 1.12 8.65 2.19
C TRP A 70 1.79 9.52 1.14
N GLY A 71 1.01 9.96 0.17
CA GLY A 71 1.44 10.94 -0.83
C GLY A 71 1.71 12.30 -0.19
N TRP A 72 2.65 13.03 -0.74
CA TRP A 72 3.01 14.36 -0.27
C TRP A 72 2.47 15.44 -1.24
N PRO A 73 1.63 16.39 -0.76
CA PRO A 73 1.02 17.39 -1.64
C PRO A 73 1.98 18.52 -2.05
N GLY A 74 3.19 18.58 -1.48
CA GLY A 74 4.19 19.61 -1.75
C GLY A 74 5.24 19.16 -2.76
N GLU A 75 6.13 20.11 -3.13
CA GLU A 75 7.32 19.81 -3.92
C GLU A 75 8.42 19.17 -3.06
N GLY A 76 9.40 18.52 -3.70
CA GLY A 76 10.59 17.98 -3.06
C GLY A 76 10.40 16.66 -2.30
N ALA A 77 9.29 15.95 -2.49
CA ALA A 77 9.21 14.58 -2.01
C ALA A 77 10.08 13.67 -2.87
N PRO A 78 10.87 12.77 -2.24
CA PRO A 78 11.62 11.76 -2.98
C PRO A 78 10.71 10.90 -3.87
N GLY A 79 11.25 10.39 -4.96
CA GLY A 79 10.55 9.38 -5.74
C GLY A 79 10.20 8.15 -4.90
N TYR A 80 9.07 7.53 -5.18
CA TYR A 80 8.53 6.40 -4.41
C TYR A 80 8.22 6.71 -2.94
N TRP A 81 8.02 7.98 -2.58
CA TRP A 81 7.89 8.38 -1.17
C TRP A 81 6.90 7.57 -0.35
N PRO A 82 5.67 7.27 -0.81
CA PRO A 82 4.75 6.41 -0.06
C PRO A 82 5.33 5.01 0.23
N TRP A 83 6.06 4.44 -0.72
CA TRP A 83 6.67 3.12 -0.59
C TRP A 83 7.88 3.12 0.33
N VAL A 84 8.70 4.17 0.25
CA VAL A 84 9.83 4.37 1.19
C VAL A 84 9.33 4.37 2.63
N GLN A 85 8.20 5.03 2.91
CA GLN A 85 7.60 5.06 4.24
C GLN A 85 7.10 3.67 4.66
N VAL A 86 6.37 2.96 3.77
CA VAL A 86 5.91 1.60 4.01
C VAL A 86 7.07 0.68 4.37
N MET A 87 8.13 0.68 3.56
CA MET A 87 9.27 -0.21 3.75
C MET A 87 10.02 0.09 5.05
N ARG A 88 10.25 1.38 5.34
CA ARG A 88 10.87 1.80 6.62
C ARG A 88 10.03 1.37 7.83
N MET A 89 8.73 1.47 7.74
CA MET A 89 7.82 1.08 8.81
C MET A 89 7.83 -0.44 9.06
N LEU A 90 8.00 -1.22 7.99
CA LEU A 90 8.15 -2.68 8.05
C LEU A 90 9.59 -3.11 8.41
N GLY A 91 10.54 -2.20 8.57
CA GLY A 91 11.94 -2.52 8.81
C GLY A 91 12.61 -3.23 7.62
N LEU A 92 12.11 -2.97 6.42
CA LEU A 92 12.62 -3.55 5.18
C LEU A 92 13.49 -2.51 4.46
N ASP A 93 14.67 -2.94 4.08
CA ASP A 93 15.62 -2.07 3.38
C ASP A 93 15.61 -2.36 1.88
N ILE A 94 15.44 -1.32 1.09
CA ILE A 94 15.45 -1.35 -0.37
C ILE A 94 16.40 -0.26 -0.85
N PRO A 95 17.29 -0.55 -1.80
CA PRO A 95 18.15 0.45 -2.42
C PRO A 95 17.30 1.30 -3.40
N TRP A 96 16.60 2.30 -2.84
CA TRP A 96 15.85 3.24 -3.67
C TRP A 96 16.82 4.04 -4.55
N PRO A 97 16.43 4.37 -5.78
CA PRO A 97 17.25 5.21 -6.64
C PRO A 97 17.61 6.51 -5.91
N ALA A 98 18.91 6.82 -5.82
CA ALA A 98 19.37 8.04 -5.18
C ALA A 98 18.98 9.25 -6.03
N GLU A 99 18.51 10.32 -5.39
CA GLU A 99 18.19 11.59 -6.06
C GLU A 99 19.45 12.28 -6.59
N ASP A 100 20.63 11.95 -6.03
CA ASP A 100 21.94 12.52 -6.40
C ASP A 100 22.46 12.06 -7.77
N SER A 101 21.81 11.11 -8.44
CA SER A 101 22.23 10.67 -9.79
C SER A 101 21.97 11.70 -10.89
N GLY A 102 21.42 12.86 -10.56
CA GLY A 102 21.14 13.95 -11.50
C GLY A 102 20.05 13.62 -12.53
N GLN A 103 19.47 12.42 -12.45
CA GLN A 103 18.32 12.04 -13.25
C GLN A 103 17.08 11.95 -12.36
N PRO A 104 15.98 12.62 -12.73
CA PRO A 104 14.72 12.42 -12.05
C PRO A 104 14.36 10.92 -12.06
N VAL A 105 13.88 10.39 -10.96
CA VAL A 105 13.40 9.00 -10.84
C VAL A 105 12.38 8.63 -11.93
N ARG A 106 11.71 9.64 -12.50
CA ARG A 106 10.80 9.50 -13.63
C ARG A 106 11.48 9.03 -14.92
N ASP A 107 12.75 9.36 -15.10
CA ASP A 107 13.52 9.12 -16.33
C ASP A 107 14.42 7.87 -16.22
N ALA A 108 14.31 7.10 -15.13
CA ALA A 108 15.01 5.84 -15.00
C ALA A 108 14.63 4.89 -16.14
N PRO A 109 15.62 4.17 -16.74
CA PRO A 109 15.35 3.18 -17.79
C PRO A 109 14.26 2.19 -17.36
N ALA A 110 13.41 1.80 -18.30
CA ALA A 110 12.30 0.88 -18.02
C ALA A 110 12.79 -0.44 -17.40
N SER A 111 13.98 -0.91 -17.76
CA SER A 111 14.61 -2.12 -17.20
C SER A 111 14.98 -1.96 -15.73
N GLU A 112 15.53 -0.81 -15.34
CA GLU A 112 15.89 -0.54 -13.93
C GLU A 112 14.64 -0.40 -13.07
N ARG A 113 13.64 0.31 -13.56
CA ARG A 113 12.34 0.45 -12.90
C ARG A 113 11.66 -0.91 -12.72
N PHE A 114 11.70 -1.77 -13.74
CA PHE A 114 11.17 -3.13 -13.64
C PHE A 114 11.90 -3.95 -12.57
N ARG A 115 13.24 -3.88 -12.51
CA ARG A 115 14.04 -4.59 -11.49
C ARG A 115 13.66 -4.14 -10.09
N LEU A 116 13.55 -2.83 -9.86
CA LEU A 116 13.12 -2.28 -8.57
C LEU A 116 11.72 -2.78 -8.18
N PHE A 117 10.78 -2.76 -9.13
CA PHE A 117 9.41 -3.22 -8.87
C PHE A 117 9.37 -4.71 -8.52
N ASP A 118 10.15 -5.52 -9.23
CA ASP A 118 10.25 -6.95 -8.96
C ASP A 118 10.91 -7.21 -7.60
N GLU A 119 11.95 -6.48 -7.23
CA GLU A 119 12.64 -6.59 -5.95
C GLU A 119 11.71 -6.22 -4.79
N VAL A 120 11.06 -5.05 -4.83
CA VAL A 120 10.09 -4.59 -3.82
C VAL A 120 8.96 -5.62 -3.66
N THR A 121 8.39 -6.05 -4.78
CA THR A 121 7.27 -7.01 -4.76
C THR A 121 7.69 -8.36 -4.20
N SER A 122 8.85 -8.86 -4.62
CA SER A 122 9.39 -10.15 -4.15
C SER A 122 9.69 -10.13 -2.66
N LEU A 123 10.25 -9.04 -2.15
CA LEU A 123 10.52 -8.87 -0.73
C LEU A 123 9.23 -8.82 0.09
N LEU A 124 8.25 -8.03 -0.34
CA LEU A 124 6.95 -7.96 0.34
C LEU A 124 6.23 -9.31 0.35
N LEU A 125 6.31 -10.07 -0.74
CA LEU A 125 5.74 -11.42 -0.82
C LEU A 125 6.50 -12.39 0.08
N ALA A 126 7.82 -12.32 0.17
CA ALA A 126 8.62 -13.16 1.05
C ALA A 126 8.28 -12.89 2.53
N GLU A 127 8.28 -11.63 2.94
CA GLU A 127 7.92 -11.21 4.30
C GLU A 127 6.49 -11.62 4.68
N SER A 128 5.55 -11.50 3.73
CA SER A 128 4.16 -11.87 3.98
C SER A 128 3.94 -13.38 4.18
N ARG A 129 4.91 -14.22 3.81
CA ARG A 129 4.89 -15.66 4.12
C ARG A 129 5.32 -15.95 5.56
N ILE A 130 6.15 -15.09 6.12
CA ILE A 130 6.61 -15.18 7.52
C ILE A 130 5.51 -14.66 8.45
N GLN A 131 5.03 -13.46 8.17
CA GLN A 131 3.95 -12.82 8.91
C GLN A 131 3.06 -12.03 7.96
N PRO A 132 1.73 -12.14 8.05
CA PRO A 132 0.82 -11.38 7.20
C PRO A 132 1.10 -9.87 7.28
N LEU A 133 0.99 -9.19 6.13
CA LEU A 133 1.24 -7.76 6.01
C LEU A 133 -0.04 -7.04 5.57
N LEU A 134 -0.29 -5.87 6.11
CA LEU A 134 -1.25 -4.89 5.59
C LEU A 134 -0.49 -3.65 5.14
N LEU A 135 -0.59 -3.32 3.86
CA LEU A 135 -0.01 -2.10 3.30
C LEU A 135 -1.12 -1.06 3.13
N LEU A 136 -0.94 0.10 3.73
CA LEU A 136 -1.85 1.23 3.63
C LEU A 136 -1.16 2.37 2.89
N LEU A 137 -1.71 2.76 1.76
CA LEU A 137 -1.25 3.90 0.99
C LEU A 137 -2.35 4.96 0.97
N ASP A 138 -2.13 6.05 1.69
CA ASP A 138 -3.09 7.15 1.79
C ASP A 138 -2.70 8.30 0.85
N ASP A 139 -3.67 9.11 0.49
CA ASP A 139 -3.47 10.30 -0.33
C ASP A 139 -2.76 10.03 -1.68
N LEU A 140 -3.10 8.93 -2.34
CA LEU A 140 -2.51 8.51 -3.62
C LEU A 140 -2.62 9.55 -4.74
N GLN A 141 -3.53 10.51 -4.64
CA GLN A 141 -3.62 11.63 -5.59
C GLN A 141 -2.37 12.51 -5.58
N TRP A 142 -1.59 12.46 -4.49
CA TRP A 142 -0.33 13.19 -4.33
C TRP A 142 0.90 12.29 -4.51
N ALA A 143 0.68 11.00 -4.77
CA ALA A 143 1.78 10.09 -5.05
C ALA A 143 2.34 10.34 -6.45
N ASP A 144 3.65 10.23 -6.58
CA ASP A 144 4.35 10.31 -7.85
C ASP A 144 3.94 9.16 -8.78
N GLN A 145 4.07 9.37 -10.09
CA GLN A 145 3.70 8.36 -11.10
C GLN A 145 4.43 7.01 -10.90
N PRO A 146 5.75 6.97 -10.62
CA PRO A 146 6.44 5.72 -10.30
C PRO A 146 5.82 4.95 -9.13
N SER A 147 5.36 5.65 -8.09
CA SER A 147 4.66 5.03 -6.96
C SER A 147 3.34 4.37 -7.37
N GLN A 148 2.57 5.02 -8.24
CA GLN A 148 1.31 4.47 -8.76
C GLN A 148 1.57 3.25 -9.65
N LEU A 149 2.62 3.29 -10.49
CA LEU A 149 3.03 2.17 -11.33
C LEU A 149 3.49 0.95 -10.51
N LEU A 150 4.19 1.17 -9.41
CA LEU A 150 4.59 0.09 -8.50
C LEU A 150 3.36 -0.58 -7.85
N LEU A 151 2.34 0.20 -7.49
CA LEU A 151 1.08 -0.33 -6.99
C LEU A 151 0.38 -1.21 -8.04
N ASP A 152 0.29 -0.75 -9.29
CA ASP A 152 -0.28 -1.54 -10.39
C ASP A 152 0.52 -2.83 -10.65
N PHE A 153 1.84 -2.74 -10.64
CA PHE A 153 2.72 -3.90 -10.79
C PHE A 153 2.48 -4.94 -9.68
N LEU A 154 2.42 -4.51 -8.43
CA LEU A 154 2.12 -5.37 -7.29
C LEU A 154 0.75 -6.04 -7.44
N ALA A 155 -0.25 -5.29 -7.90
CA ALA A 155 -1.60 -5.81 -8.14
C ALA A 155 -1.62 -6.92 -9.18
N ARG A 156 -0.93 -6.73 -10.31
CA ARG A 156 -0.83 -7.72 -11.41
C ARG A 156 -0.07 -8.96 -10.98
N ARG A 157 1.06 -8.82 -10.30
CA ARG A 157 1.85 -9.96 -9.79
C ARG A 157 1.04 -10.83 -8.85
N ARG A 158 0.21 -10.22 -8.02
CA ARG A 158 -0.69 -10.95 -7.14
C ARG A 158 -1.79 -11.71 -7.87
N ALA A 159 -2.44 -11.07 -8.83
CA ALA A 159 -3.46 -11.72 -9.65
C ALA A 159 -2.91 -12.97 -10.35
N SER A 160 -1.69 -12.88 -10.88
CA SER A 160 -1.00 -14.02 -11.52
C SER A 160 -0.68 -15.15 -10.53
N ALA A 161 -0.29 -14.82 -9.30
CA ALA A 161 0.00 -15.80 -8.27
C ALA A 161 -1.27 -16.55 -7.79
N SER A 162 -2.42 -15.89 -7.81
CA SER A 162 -3.71 -16.49 -7.44
C SER A 162 -4.27 -17.44 -8.50
N SER A 163 -3.81 -17.34 -9.75
CA SER A 163 -4.26 -18.14 -10.89
C SER A 163 -3.49 -19.46 -11.04
N SER A 164 -2.38 -19.64 -10.31
CA SER A 164 -1.58 -20.86 -10.32
C SER A 164 -2.23 -21.90 -9.42
N SER A 165 -2.64 -23.03 -9.99
CA SER A 165 -3.36 -24.13 -9.34
C SER A 165 -2.53 -24.99 -8.37
N ALA A 166 -1.34 -24.57 -7.98
CA ALA A 166 -0.57 -25.24 -6.95
C ALA A 166 -1.05 -24.78 -5.56
N PRO A 167 -1.27 -25.70 -4.59
CA PRO A 167 -1.64 -25.35 -3.22
C PRO A 167 -0.41 -24.87 -2.44
N VAL A 168 0.32 -23.92 -2.99
CA VAL A 168 1.28 -23.14 -2.22
C VAL A 168 0.43 -22.23 -1.35
N ARG A 169 0.55 -22.32 -0.02
CA ARG A 169 -0.03 -21.33 0.89
C ARG A 169 0.32 -19.96 0.31
N SER A 170 -0.68 -19.37 -0.33
CA SER A 170 -0.48 -18.06 -0.95
C SER A 170 -0.05 -17.12 0.14
N ALA A 171 1.05 -16.45 -0.10
CA ALA A 171 1.63 -15.51 0.85
C ALA A 171 0.53 -14.59 1.39
N GLY A 172 0.47 -14.43 2.70
CA GLY A 172 -0.48 -13.56 3.39
C GLY A 172 -0.21 -12.07 3.14
N LEU A 173 0.12 -11.68 1.88
CA LEU A 173 0.22 -10.28 1.50
C LEU A 173 -1.18 -9.72 1.49
N ALA A 174 -1.53 -9.19 2.63
CA ALA A 174 -2.73 -8.44 2.80
C ALA A 174 -2.65 -7.18 1.97
N SER A 175 -3.60 -7.03 1.21
CA SER A 175 -4.31 -5.83 0.81
C SER A 175 -3.54 -4.55 0.96
N VAL A 176 -3.25 -3.98 -0.15
CA VAL A 176 -2.99 -2.56 -0.25
C VAL A 176 -4.37 -1.88 -0.24
N ALA A 177 -4.72 -1.21 0.85
CA ALA A 177 -5.81 -0.26 0.82
C ALA A 177 -5.23 1.07 0.38
N ALA A 178 -5.62 1.54 -0.79
CA ALA A 178 -5.15 2.81 -1.32
C ALA A 178 -6.32 3.79 -1.37
N THR A 179 -6.12 5.03 -0.94
CA THR A 179 -7.11 6.07 -1.09
C THR A 179 -6.84 6.86 -2.37
N ALA A 180 -7.78 6.84 -3.31
CA ALA A 180 -7.74 7.69 -4.49
C ALA A 180 -8.89 8.70 -4.44
N CYS A 181 -8.61 9.94 -4.83
CA CYS A 181 -9.66 10.92 -5.07
C CYS A 181 -10.50 10.50 -6.29
N SER A 182 -11.80 10.86 -6.30
CA SER A 182 -12.73 10.54 -7.39
C SER A 182 -12.30 11.06 -8.79
N GLN A 183 -11.32 11.93 -8.85
CA GLN A 183 -10.79 12.50 -10.09
C GLN A 183 -9.70 11.65 -10.77
N CYS A 184 -9.17 10.61 -10.13
CA CYS A 184 -8.09 9.78 -10.70
C CYS A 184 -8.56 8.71 -11.71
N ARG A 185 -9.83 8.68 -12.11
CA ARG A 185 -10.36 7.68 -13.04
C ARG A 185 -10.11 7.96 -14.52
N THR A 186 -9.41 9.00 -14.90
CA THR A 186 -9.25 9.41 -16.31
C THR A 186 -7.89 9.13 -16.95
N ALA A 187 -7.01 8.36 -16.31
CA ALA A 187 -5.67 8.08 -16.82
C ALA A 187 -5.47 6.64 -17.33
N SER A 188 -6.55 5.96 -17.75
CA SER A 188 -6.45 4.65 -18.41
C SER A 188 -7.48 4.59 -19.54
N SER A 189 -7.13 5.20 -20.68
CA SER A 189 -7.69 4.92 -21.99
C SER A 189 -6.56 4.78 -22.98
#